data_308666e3a02208cdc4342798696aca8f
#
_entry.id   308666e3a02208cdc4342798696aca8f
#
_cell.length_a   1.000
_cell.length_b   1.000
_cell.length_c   1.000
_cell.angle_alpha   90.00
_cell.angle_beta   90.00
_cell.angle_gamma   90.00
#
_symmetry.space_group_name_H-M   'P 1'
#
loop_
_entity.id
_entity.type
_entity.pdbx_description
1 polymer ?
#
loop_
_entity_poly.entity_id
_entity_poly.type
_entity_poly.pdbx_seq_one_letter_code
_entity_poly.pdbx_strand_id
1 'polypeptide(L)'
;MSYVKDVDLEVYNAIVEEEKRQEEGIELIASENFVSKAVMEAAGSVFTNKYAEGYPGKRYYGGCVNADVVERLAIERLKKIFGAKYANVQPHSGSQANMGVYVGLLEARDKILGMSLSAGGHLTHGYKINFSGKNYIGLEYGLNPETELIDYEAVREIALREKPKMIVAGASAYSRIIDFKKFREIADEIGAYLMVDMAHIAGLVAAGLHPNPIEYADVVTSTTHKTLRGPRGGIILTNNEEISKKVNKTIFPGIQGGPLVHIIAAKAVAFKEALSPEFKKYQEQVAKNAKVMAEELVKGGLRIVSGGTDNHLMLVDLRPMGVTGKLAEAKLEEAGITCNKNAIPNDPEKPFVTSGIRLGTPAITARGFKEEETKQVAQFILTVLGNIDNSEKISEVKEQVTELTGRFPLYKGK
;
A
#
# COMPACT_ATOMS: atom_id res chain seq x y z
N MET A 1 20.13 -19.19 -7.23
CA MET A 1 19.47 -19.92 -6.11
C MET A 1 20.09 -21.31 -5.81
N SER A 2 21.25 -21.65 -6.36
CA SER A 2 21.94 -22.92 -6.09
C SER A 2 22.30 -23.12 -4.61
N TYR A 3 22.86 -22.11 -3.96
CA TYR A 3 23.27 -22.22 -2.55
C TYR A 3 22.11 -22.51 -1.57
N VAL A 4 20.91 -21.96 -1.81
CA VAL A 4 19.74 -22.27 -0.97
C VAL A 4 19.35 -23.74 -1.13
N LYS A 5 19.37 -24.26 -2.37
CA LYS A 5 19.06 -25.65 -2.66
C LYS A 5 20.02 -26.61 -1.95
N ASP A 6 21.30 -26.23 -1.89
CA ASP A 6 22.35 -27.08 -1.29
C ASP A 6 22.28 -27.09 0.25
N VAL A 7 21.74 -26.03 0.86
CA VAL A 7 21.65 -25.86 2.32
C VAL A 7 20.29 -26.25 2.87
N ASP A 8 19.20 -25.86 2.17
CA ASP A 8 17.82 -26.06 2.62
C ASP A 8 16.88 -26.30 1.42
N LEU A 9 16.62 -27.56 1.13
CA LEU A 9 15.77 -27.98 0.04
C LEU A 9 14.30 -27.59 0.24
N GLU A 10 13.81 -27.54 1.47
CA GLU A 10 12.42 -27.18 1.78
C GLU A 10 12.16 -25.71 1.48
N VAL A 11 13.04 -24.82 1.94
CA VAL A 11 12.99 -23.39 1.60
C VAL A 11 13.17 -23.15 0.12
N TYR A 12 14.12 -23.87 -0.52
CA TYR A 12 14.30 -23.77 -1.97
C TYR A 12 13.03 -24.12 -2.74
N ASN A 13 12.39 -25.24 -2.40
CA ASN A 13 11.16 -25.68 -3.05
C ASN A 13 10.03 -24.65 -2.84
N ALA A 14 9.87 -24.09 -1.63
CA ALA A 14 8.88 -23.05 -1.37
C ALA A 14 9.11 -21.78 -2.23
N ILE A 15 10.38 -21.39 -2.45
CA ILE A 15 10.71 -20.26 -3.33
C ILE A 15 10.35 -20.57 -4.78
N VAL A 16 10.65 -21.78 -5.25
CA VAL A 16 10.33 -22.19 -6.62
C VAL A 16 8.82 -22.26 -6.86
N GLU A 17 8.07 -22.79 -5.91
CA GLU A 17 6.60 -22.83 -6.01
C GLU A 17 5.98 -21.43 -5.96
N GLU A 18 6.52 -20.52 -5.16
CA GLU A 18 6.05 -19.12 -5.15
C GLU A 18 6.40 -18.40 -6.47
N GLU A 19 7.60 -18.61 -7.01
CA GLU A 19 7.97 -18.09 -8.33
C GLU A 19 6.99 -18.59 -9.41
N LYS A 20 6.66 -19.89 -9.38
CA LYS A 20 5.68 -20.48 -10.28
C LYS A 20 4.27 -19.89 -10.09
N ARG A 21 3.81 -19.74 -8.84
CA ARG A 21 2.51 -19.12 -8.53
C ARG A 21 2.42 -17.71 -9.12
N GLN A 22 3.48 -16.91 -8.95
CA GLN A 22 3.52 -15.56 -9.50
C GLN A 22 3.58 -15.54 -11.02
N GLU A 23 4.32 -16.47 -11.66
CA GLU A 23 4.38 -16.58 -13.12
C GLU A 23 3.05 -17.00 -13.74
N GLU A 24 2.35 -17.96 -13.15
CA GLU A 24 1.15 -18.59 -13.72
C GLU A 24 -0.15 -17.89 -13.29
N GLY A 25 -0.14 -17.08 -12.21
CA GLY A 25 -1.33 -16.41 -11.66
C GLY A 25 -1.44 -14.94 -12.00
N ILE A 26 -2.62 -14.39 -11.82
CA ILE A 26 -2.95 -12.96 -11.92
C ILE A 26 -3.04 -12.37 -10.50
N GLU A 27 -2.19 -11.40 -10.18
CA GLU A 27 -2.13 -10.74 -8.87
C GLU A 27 -2.94 -9.44 -8.87
N LEU A 28 -4.02 -9.40 -8.09
CA LEU A 28 -4.90 -8.25 -7.96
C LEU A 28 -5.01 -7.71 -6.52
N ILE A 29 -4.18 -8.20 -5.59
CA ILE A 29 -4.10 -7.59 -4.27
C ILE A 29 -3.54 -6.17 -4.42
N ALA A 30 -4.34 -5.17 -4.08
CA ALA A 30 -4.03 -3.75 -4.31
C ALA A 30 -2.76 -3.25 -3.60
N SER A 31 -2.28 -3.98 -2.59
CA SER A 31 -1.08 -3.68 -1.81
C SER A 31 0.16 -4.49 -2.26
N GLU A 32 0.06 -5.28 -3.32
CA GLU A 32 1.17 -6.05 -3.89
C GLU A 32 1.66 -5.46 -5.21
N ASN A 33 2.92 -5.76 -5.52
CA ASN A 33 3.57 -5.33 -6.75
C ASN A 33 4.77 -6.23 -7.07
N PHE A 34 5.21 -6.21 -8.33
CA PHE A 34 6.43 -6.87 -8.76
C PHE A 34 7.56 -5.85 -8.89
N VAL A 35 8.56 -5.96 -8.02
CA VAL A 35 9.75 -5.10 -8.04
C VAL A 35 10.71 -5.51 -9.18
N SER A 36 11.64 -4.62 -9.54
CA SER A 36 12.69 -4.94 -10.50
C SER A 36 13.71 -5.94 -9.94
N LYS A 37 14.43 -6.64 -10.84
CA LYS A 37 15.56 -7.49 -10.44
C LYS A 37 16.62 -6.70 -9.66
N ALA A 38 16.86 -5.44 -10.03
CA ALA A 38 17.81 -4.58 -9.33
C ALA A 38 17.43 -4.31 -7.88
N VAL A 39 16.13 -4.14 -7.59
CA VAL A 39 15.63 -4.01 -6.22
C VAL A 39 15.82 -5.30 -5.43
N MET A 40 15.53 -6.47 -6.03
CA MET A 40 15.75 -7.78 -5.40
C MET A 40 17.22 -8.05 -5.13
N GLU A 41 18.10 -7.75 -6.09
CA GLU A 41 19.55 -7.90 -5.96
C GLU A 41 20.11 -7.02 -4.83
N ALA A 42 19.67 -5.76 -4.75
CA ALA A 42 20.08 -4.87 -3.67
C ALA A 42 19.61 -5.37 -2.30
N ALA A 43 18.40 -5.92 -2.21
CA ALA A 43 17.84 -6.50 -0.99
C ALA A 43 18.59 -7.76 -0.54
N GLY A 44 19.09 -8.58 -1.48
CA GLY A 44 19.89 -9.77 -1.22
C GLY A 44 21.39 -9.52 -1.11
N SER A 45 21.83 -8.26 -1.02
CA SER A 45 23.27 -7.89 -1.03
C SER A 45 23.96 -8.13 0.30
N VAL A 46 25.30 -7.99 0.29
CA VAL A 46 26.18 -8.12 1.47
C VAL A 46 25.86 -7.13 2.59
N PHE A 47 25.04 -6.11 2.33
CA PHE A 47 24.53 -5.23 3.37
C PHE A 47 23.65 -5.94 4.41
N THR A 48 23.18 -7.15 4.13
CA THR A 48 22.57 -8.05 5.13
C THR A 48 23.45 -8.24 6.35
N ASN A 49 24.76 -8.22 6.21
CA ASN A 49 25.73 -8.43 7.28
C ASN A 49 26.06 -7.15 8.08
N LYS A 50 25.56 -5.96 7.64
CA LYS A 50 26.02 -4.69 8.19
C LYS A 50 25.15 -4.17 9.32
N TYR A 51 25.76 -3.92 10.47
CA TYR A 51 25.15 -3.25 11.62
C TYR A 51 25.49 -1.75 11.59
N ALA A 52 24.48 -0.85 11.55
CA ALA A 52 24.67 0.58 11.30
C ALA A 52 23.76 1.48 12.15
N GLU A 53 23.71 1.26 13.47
CA GLU A 53 22.94 2.12 14.40
C GLU A 53 23.34 3.59 14.28
N GLY A 54 22.37 4.47 14.41
CA GLY A 54 22.51 5.91 14.19
C GLY A 54 22.11 6.32 12.78
N TYR A 55 22.63 7.46 12.35
CA TYR A 55 22.30 8.09 11.06
C TYR A 55 23.58 8.38 10.25
N PRO A 56 23.49 8.65 8.94
CA PRO A 56 24.68 8.93 8.12
C PRO A 56 25.59 10.03 8.71
N GLY A 57 26.87 9.68 8.91
CA GLY A 57 27.87 10.56 9.54
C GLY A 57 27.81 10.62 11.07
N LYS A 58 26.85 9.94 11.70
CA LYS A 58 26.66 9.88 13.17
C LYS A 58 26.30 8.44 13.59
N ARG A 59 27.18 7.49 13.23
CA ARG A 59 27.00 6.07 13.56
C ARG A 59 27.63 5.72 14.89
N TYR A 60 27.07 4.72 15.53
CA TYR A 60 27.61 4.14 16.78
C TYR A 60 28.68 3.09 16.52
N TYR A 61 28.83 2.61 15.27
CA TYR A 61 29.76 1.55 14.87
C TYR A 61 30.66 2.01 13.73
N GLY A 62 31.86 1.43 13.66
CA GLY A 62 32.78 1.60 12.53
C GLY A 62 32.31 0.88 11.27
N GLY A 63 33.01 1.11 10.16
CA GLY A 63 32.75 0.42 8.89
C GLY A 63 31.47 0.82 8.17
N CYS A 64 30.88 1.96 8.50
CA CYS A 64 29.58 2.38 7.96
C CYS A 64 29.67 3.29 6.71
N VAL A 65 30.83 3.50 6.14
CA VAL A 65 31.04 4.42 5.00
C VAL A 65 30.08 4.11 3.85
N ASN A 66 29.98 2.84 3.45
CA ASN A 66 29.10 2.43 2.35
C ASN A 66 27.60 2.41 2.77
N ALA A 67 27.31 2.09 4.04
CA ALA A 67 25.93 2.21 4.57
C ALA A 67 25.48 3.68 4.54
N ASP A 68 26.35 4.63 4.86
CA ASP A 68 26.08 6.06 4.75
C ASP A 68 25.79 6.49 3.31
N VAL A 69 26.50 5.92 2.33
CA VAL A 69 26.25 6.23 0.91
C VAL A 69 24.85 5.82 0.49
N VAL A 70 24.45 4.56 0.75
CA VAL A 70 23.13 4.07 0.31
C VAL A 70 21.98 4.77 1.04
N GLU A 71 22.15 5.07 2.33
CA GLU A 71 21.14 5.78 3.11
C GLU A 71 20.98 7.24 2.66
N ARG A 72 22.08 7.98 2.41
CA ARG A 72 22.02 9.33 1.84
C ARG A 72 21.35 9.33 0.47
N LEU A 73 21.69 8.38 -0.41
CA LEU A 73 21.04 8.25 -1.72
C LEU A 73 19.54 8.02 -1.58
N ALA A 74 19.11 7.14 -0.65
CA ALA A 74 17.70 6.90 -0.40
C ALA A 74 17.00 8.15 0.10
N ILE A 75 17.56 8.86 1.07
CA ILE A 75 17.02 10.10 1.62
C ILE A 75 16.87 11.18 0.54
N GLU A 76 17.95 11.47 -0.23
CA GLU A 76 17.92 12.55 -1.22
C GLU A 76 16.98 12.25 -2.39
N ARG A 77 16.93 10.99 -2.85
CA ARG A 77 15.99 10.57 -3.89
C ARG A 77 14.55 10.68 -3.41
N LEU A 78 14.28 10.25 -2.19
CA LEU A 78 12.94 10.32 -1.59
C LEU A 78 12.46 11.76 -1.43
N LYS A 79 13.32 12.65 -0.93
CA LYS A 79 13.06 14.09 -0.86
C LYS A 79 12.72 14.67 -2.23
N LYS A 80 13.48 14.28 -3.26
CA LYS A 80 13.25 14.74 -4.64
C LYS A 80 11.94 14.26 -5.23
N ILE A 81 11.54 13.00 -4.96
CA ILE A 81 10.27 12.42 -5.45
C ILE A 81 9.07 13.21 -4.94
N PHE A 82 9.04 13.53 -3.65
CA PHE A 82 7.87 14.13 -3.01
C PHE A 82 7.99 15.64 -2.73
N GLY A 83 9.15 16.26 -3.00
CA GLY A 83 9.38 17.67 -2.69
C GLY A 83 9.52 17.95 -1.19
N ALA A 84 9.91 16.95 -0.40
CA ALA A 84 10.06 17.08 1.05
C ALA A 84 11.43 17.67 1.45
N LYS A 85 11.45 18.43 2.57
CA LYS A 85 12.71 18.95 3.14
C LYS A 85 13.47 17.90 3.93
N TYR A 86 12.76 17.03 4.64
CA TYR A 86 13.30 15.99 5.53
C TYR A 86 12.70 14.64 5.25
N ALA A 87 13.50 13.59 5.33
CA ALA A 87 13.08 12.22 5.11
C ALA A 87 13.80 11.26 6.06
N ASN A 88 13.09 10.24 6.56
CA ASN A 88 13.64 9.10 7.27
C ASN A 88 13.30 7.82 6.51
N VAL A 89 14.33 7.02 6.17
CA VAL A 89 14.19 5.79 5.39
C VAL A 89 14.42 4.52 6.21
N GLN A 90 14.63 4.67 7.52
CA GLN A 90 14.93 3.55 8.42
C GLN A 90 13.71 2.74 8.92
N PRO A 91 12.45 3.22 8.92
CA PRO A 91 11.35 2.38 9.36
C PRO A 91 11.30 1.04 8.63
N HIS A 92 11.22 -0.06 9.41
CA HIS A 92 11.20 -1.42 8.86
C HIS A 92 9.87 -1.73 8.14
N SER A 93 8.80 -1.03 8.50
CA SER A 93 7.48 -1.18 7.89
C SER A 93 6.68 0.12 7.96
N GLY A 94 5.55 0.19 7.22
CA GLY A 94 4.60 1.30 7.37
C GLY A 94 4.04 1.42 8.79
N SER A 95 3.76 0.29 9.45
CA SER A 95 3.30 0.29 10.85
C SER A 95 4.31 0.92 11.80
N GLN A 96 5.61 0.64 11.61
CA GLN A 96 6.67 1.26 12.40
C GLN A 96 6.91 2.73 12.04
N ALA A 97 6.70 3.12 10.77
CA ALA A 97 6.69 4.52 10.40
C ALA A 97 5.58 5.29 11.15
N ASN A 98 4.36 4.76 11.14
CA ASN A 98 3.24 5.34 11.89
C ASN A 98 3.51 5.36 13.40
N MET A 99 4.05 4.27 13.95
CA MET A 99 4.44 4.19 15.36
C MET A 99 5.48 5.27 15.71
N GLY A 100 6.48 5.47 14.85
CA GLY A 100 7.51 6.49 15.05
C GLY A 100 6.95 7.90 15.08
N VAL A 101 5.92 8.18 14.28
CA VAL A 101 5.21 9.46 14.30
C VAL A 101 4.41 9.62 15.58
N TYR A 102 3.61 8.64 15.96
CA TYR A 102 2.78 8.72 17.15
C TYR A 102 3.61 8.88 18.43
N VAL A 103 4.60 8.01 18.63
CA VAL A 103 5.48 8.07 19.81
C VAL A 103 6.31 9.36 19.85
N GLY A 104 6.65 9.93 18.69
CA GLY A 104 7.45 11.16 18.59
C GLY A 104 6.66 12.45 18.82
N LEU A 105 5.35 12.45 18.55
CA LEU A 105 4.55 13.68 18.55
C LEU A 105 3.42 13.68 19.57
N LEU A 106 3.04 12.54 20.14
CA LEU A 106 1.90 12.39 21.02
C LEU A 106 2.34 11.80 22.37
N GLU A 107 1.53 12.06 23.38
CA GLU A 107 1.61 11.42 24.69
C GLU A 107 0.68 10.19 24.75
N ALA A 108 0.97 9.27 25.65
CA ALA A 108 0.11 8.11 25.88
C ALA A 108 -1.33 8.57 26.22
N ARG A 109 -2.32 7.91 25.59
CA ARG A 109 -3.75 8.24 25.73
C ARG A 109 -4.20 9.53 25.04
N ASP A 110 -3.37 10.20 24.27
CA ASP A 110 -3.84 11.25 23.37
C ASP A 110 -4.86 10.66 22.37
N LYS A 111 -5.83 11.50 21.97
CA LYS A 111 -6.85 11.14 20.99
C LYS A 111 -6.28 11.26 19.57
N ILE A 112 -6.49 10.23 18.75
CA ILE A 112 -6.21 10.24 17.30
C ILE A 112 -7.52 9.99 16.54
N LEU A 113 -7.76 10.73 15.46
CA LEU A 113 -8.93 10.59 14.61
C LEU A 113 -8.49 10.03 13.24
N GLY A 114 -8.91 8.81 12.92
CA GLY A 114 -8.57 8.15 11.66
C GLY A 114 -9.80 7.55 10.96
N MET A 115 -9.64 7.16 9.70
CA MET A 115 -10.71 6.44 8.98
C MET A 115 -10.95 5.08 9.63
N SER A 116 -12.21 4.72 9.87
CA SER A 116 -12.58 3.41 10.42
C SER A 116 -12.14 2.27 9.51
N LEU A 117 -11.84 1.12 10.10
CA LEU A 117 -11.44 -0.05 9.33
C LEU A 117 -12.52 -0.48 8.33
N SER A 118 -13.79 -0.41 8.71
CA SER A 118 -14.95 -0.72 7.87
C SER A 118 -15.14 0.25 6.71
N ALA A 119 -14.68 1.49 6.84
CA ALA A 119 -14.69 2.49 5.76
C ALA A 119 -13.45 2.44 4.86
N GLY A 120 -12.51 1.54 5.13
CA GLY A 120 -11.28 1.38 4.35
C GLY A 120 -10.02 1.92 5.02
N GLY A 121 -10.05 2.29 6.29
CA GLY A 121 -8.88 2.71 7.07
C GLY A 121 -7.86 1.59 7.27
N HIS A 122 -6.69 1.94 7.81
CA HIS A 122 -5.65 0.97 8.15
C HIS A 122 -5.69 0.64 9.65
N LEU A 123 -5.23 -0.56 10.03
CA LEU A 123 -5.15 -1.00 11.44
C LEU A 123 -4.44 0.01 12.34
N THR A 124 -3.38 0.65 11.83
CA THR A 124 -2.59 1.62 12.59
C THR A 124 -3.22 3.01 12.69
N HIS A 125 -4.46 3.20 12.21
CA HIS A 125 -5.19 4.48 12.33
C HIS A 125 -6.10 4.54 13.56
N GLY A 126 -5.78 3.80 14.63
CA GLY A 126 -6.50 3.82 15.90
C GLY A 126 -7.31 2.55 16.20
N TYR A 127 -7.20 1.50 15.38
CA TYR A 127 -7.97 0.28 15.60
C TYR A 127 -7.63 -0.37 16.95
N LYS A 128 -8.67 -0.70 17.72
CA LYS A 128 -8.59 -1.07 19.16
C LYS A 128 -7.62 -2.19 19.53
N ILE A 129 -7.41 -3.18 18.65
CA ILE A 129 -6.49 -4.30 18.93
C ILE A 129 -5.05 -4.03 18.43
N ASN A 130 -4.86 -2.99 17.61
CA ASN A 130 -3.56 -2.55 17.14
C ASN A 130 -2.85 -1.72 18.23
N PHE A 131 -1.51 -1.59 18.12
CA PHE A 131 -0.74 -0.73 19.04
C PHE A 131 -1.31 0.69 19.12
N SER A 132 -1.80 1.24 18.00
CA SER A 132 -2.37 2.57 17.93
C SER A 132 -3.62 2.73 18.79
N GLY A 133 -4.54 1.76 18.78
CA GLY A 133 -5.73 1.78 19.65
C GLY A 133 -5.46 1.30 21.09
N LYS A 134 -4.33 0.62 21.36
CA LYS A 134 -3.94 0.24 22.73
C LYS A 134 -3.27 1.37 23.48
N ASN A 135 -2.44 2.18 22.81
CA ASN A 135 -1.66 3.24 23.43
C ASN A 135 -2.36 4.60 23.37
N TYR A 136 -3.22 4.81 22.37
CA TYR A 136 -3.94 6.06 22.13
C TYR A 136 -5.45 5.82 22.15
N ILE A 137 -6.23 6.89 22.25
CA ILE A 137 -7.69 6.82 22.14
C ILE A 137 -8.03 6.98 20.65
N GLY A 138 -8.31 5.87 19.98
CA GLY A 138 -8.72 5.87 18.57
C GLY A 138 -10.16 6.35 18.41
N LEU A 139 -10.34 7.43 17.68
CA LEU A 139 -11.62 7.95 17.19
C LEU A 139 -11.70 7.64 15.71
N GLU A 140 -12.91 7.41 15.20
CA GLU A 140 -13.12 6.97 13.84
C GLU A 140 -14.02 7.95 13.07
N TYR A 141 -13.67 8.23 11.81
CA TYR A 141 -14.59 8.79 10.83
C TYR A 141 -14.93 7.77 9.76
N GLY A 142 -16.10 7.90 9.18
CA GLY A 142 -16.61 7.01 8.13
C GLY A 142 -16.71 7.69 6.78
N LEU A 143 -17.56 7.11 5.92
CA LEU A 143 -17.94 7.64 4.61
C LEU A 143 -19.40 8.11 4.68
N ASN A 144 -19.75 9.04 3.82
CA ASN A 144 -21.13 9.42 3.60
C ASN A 144 -21.90 8.17 3.08
N PRO A 145 -23.02 7.80 3.70
CA PRO A 145 -23.74 6.55 3.38
C PRO A 145 -24.35 6.52 1.98
N GLU A 146 -24.63 7.67 1.38
CA GLU A 146 -25.24 7.77 0.05
C GLU A 146 -24.19 7.82 -1.06
N THR A 147 -23.16 8.63 -0.87
CA THR A 147 -22.12 8.84 -1.90
C THR A 147 -20.94 7.89 -1.77
N GLU A 148 -20.77 7.26 -0.60
CA GLU A 148 -19.62 6.41 -0.24
C GLU A 148 -18.27 7.17 -0.34
N LEU A 149 -18.31 8.50 -0.24
CA LEU A 149 -17.16 9.38 -0.21
C LEU A 149 -16.83 9.83 1.24
N ILE A 150 -15.61 10.29 1.47
CA ILE A 150 -15.24 10.92 2.74
C ILE A 150 -16.14 12.14 2.98
N ASP A 151 -16.83 12.14 4.11
CA ASP A 151 -17.66 13.25 4.55
C ASP A 151 -16.84 14.20 5.41
N TYR A 152 -16.29 15.24 4.79
CA TYR A 152 -15.40 16.19 5.48
C TYR A 152 -16.12 17.01 6.54
N GLU A 153 -17.44 17.27 6.41
CA GLU A 153 -18.21 17.94 7.46
C GLU A 153 -18.39 17.04 8.68
N ALA A 154 -18.70 15.76 8.47
CA ALA A 154 -18.75 14.78 9.56
C ALA A 154 -17.37 14.63 10.25
N VAL A 155 -16.26 14.64 9.50
CA VAL A 155 -14.91 14.65 10.06
C VAL A 155 -14.71 15.90 10.93
N ARG A 156 -15.11 17.07 10.44
CA ARG A 156 -14.98 18.36 11.14
C ARG A 156 -15.81 18.36 12.43
N GLU A 157 -17.06 17.91 12.40
CA GLU A 157 -17.92 17.81 13.59
C GLU A 157 -17.31 16.92 14.68
N ILE A 158 -16.77 15.75 14.30
CA ILE A 158 -16.07 14.85 15.23
C ILE A 158 -14.84 15.56 15.80
N ALA A 159 -14.04 16.20 14.94
CA ALA A 159 -12.82 16.90 15.35
C ALA A 159 -13.09 18.03 16.36
N LEU A 160 -14.10 18.84 16.10
CA LEU A 160 -14.51 19.93 17.00
C LEU A 160 -15.02 19.44 18.36
N ARG A 161 -15.81 18.36 18.35
CA ARG A 161 -16.38 17.76 19.56
C ARG A 161 -15.32 17.06 20.41
N GLU A 162 -14.48 16.26 19.78
CA GLU A 162 -13.55 15.36 20.47
C GLU A 162 -12.16 15.95 20.68
N LYS A 163 -11.79 16.95 19.89
CA LYS A 163 -10.48 17.64 19.92
C LYS A 163 -9.29 16.67 19.92
N PRO A 164 -9.15 15.80 18.91
CA PRO A 164 -8.00 14.91 18.81
C PRO A 164 -6.70 15.71 18.70
N LYS A 165 -5.60 15.16 19.19
CA LYS A 165 -4.25 15.73 19.03
C LYS A 165 -3.69 15.52 17.64
N MET A 166 -4.18 14.49 16.92
CA MET A 166 -3.78 14.20 15.56
C MET A 166 -4.97 13.70 14.74
N ILE A 167 -5.07 14.21 13.52
CA ILE A 167 -5.94 13.66 12.47
C ILE A 167 -5.06 12.85 11.53
N VAL A 168 -5.51 11.63 11.20
CA VAL A 168 -4.83 10.71 10.28
C VAL A 168 -5.66 10.60 9.01
N ALA A 169 -5.16 11.15 7.91
CA ALA A 169 -5.73 10.98 6.59
C ALA A 169 -5.00 9.87 5.84
N GLY A 170 -5.72 9.14 4.98
CA GLY A 170 -5.20 8.02 4.22
C GLY A 170 -6.05 6.77 4.41
N ALA A 171 -5.96 5.85 3.46
CA ALA A 171 -6.80 4.67 3.43
C ALA A 171 -6.12 3.48 2.76
N SER A 172 -6.54 2.27 3.15
CA SER A 172 -6.14 1.00 2.52
C SER A 172 -7.14 0.54 1.45
N ALA A 173 -8.38 1.01 1.51
CA ALA A 173 -9.47 0.56 0.65
C ALA A 173 -10.43 1.71 0.29
N TYR A 174 -9.89 2.81 -0.21
CA TYR A 174 -10.64 3.95 -0.70
C TYR A 174 -10.21 4.30 -2.12
N SER A 175 -11.15 4.27 -3.05
CA SER A 175 -10.87 4.35 -4.49
C SER A 175 -10.92 5.77 -5.08
N ARG A 176 -11.21 6.79 -4.27
CA ARG A 176 -11.35 8.18 -4.73
C ARG A 176 -10.20 9.06 -4.30
N ILE A 177 -10.12 10.26 -4.87
CA ILE A 177 -9.17 11.29 -4.45
C ILE A 177 -9.44 11.70 -3.02
N ILE A 178 -8.36 11.85 -2.23
CA ILE A 178 -8.39 12.40 -0.88
C ILE A 178 -8.01 13.88 -0.94
N ASP A 179 -8.85 14.75 -0.42
CA ASP A 179 -8.58 16.18 -0.33
C ASP A 179 -7.82 16.49 0.97
N PHE A 180 -6.51 16.53 0.88
CA PHE A 180 -5.64 16.81 2.02
C PHE A 180 -5.77 18.27 2.52
N LYS A 181 -6.18 19.21 1.65
CA LYS A 181 -6.40 20.60 2.03
C LYS A 181 -7.55 20.70 3.03
N LYS A 182 -8.66 20.02 2.77
CA LYS A 182 -9.78 19.99 3.73
C LYS A 182 -9.39 19.39 5.08
N PHE A 183 -8.60 18.31 5.08
CA PHE A 183 -8.07 17.77 6.35
C PHE A 183 -7.17 18.78 7.07
N ARG A 184 -6.35 19.55 6.34
CA ARG A 184 -5.50 20.60 6.93
C ARG A 184 -6.35 21.69 7.58
N GLU A 185 -7.38 22.18 6.87
CA GLU A 185 -8.30 23.19 7.39
C GLU A 185 -8.96 22.73 8.70
N ILE A 186 -9.45 21.48 8.74
CA ILE A 186 -10.06 20.89 9.96
C ILE A 186 -9.03 20.77 11.09
N ALA A 187 -7.82 20.33 10.80
CA ALA A 187 -6.77 20.17 11.81
C ALA A 187 -6.35 21.55 12.39
N ASP A 188 -6.30 22.60 11.56
CA ASP A 188 -5.97 23.95 11.98
C ASP A 188 -7.03 24.53 12.92
N GLU A 189 -8.33 24.28 12.68
CA GLU A 189 -9.42 24.76 13.54
C GLU A 189 -9.29 24.28 15.00
N ILE A 190 -8.70 23.11 15.21
CA ILE A 190 -8.57 22.49 16.55
C ILE A 190 -7.14 22.48 17.08
N GLY A 191 -6.17 22.97 16.30
CA GLY A 191 -4.74 22.95 16.65
C GLY A 191 -4.15 21.54 16.73
N ALA A 192 -4.63 20.61 15.89
CA ALA A 192 -4.14 19.23 15.82
C ALA A 192 -3.04 19.07 14.77
N TYR A 193 -2.19 18.04 14.95
CA TYR A 193 -1.34 17.58 13.87
C TYR A 193 -2.16 16.92 12.75
N LEU A 194 -1.77 17.15 11.50
CA LEU A 194 -2.24 16.37 10.36
C LEU A 194 -1.13 15.40 9.94
N MET A 195 -1.37 14.11 10.13
CA MET A 195 -0.57 13.04 9.59
C MET A 195 -1.26 12.46 8.35
N VAL A 196 -0.52 12.26 7.26
CA VAL A 196 -1.03 11.56 6.09
C VAL A 196 -0.26 10.25 5.88
N ASP A 197 -0.98 9.14 5.92
CA ASP A 197 -0.47 7.83 5.49
C ASP A 197 -0.84 7.62 4.01
N MET A 198 0.13 7.88 3.11
CA MET A 198 -0.08 7.75 1.67
C MET A 198 0.32 6.37 1.13
N ALA A 199 0.48 5.36 1.98
CA ALA A 199 1.06 4.07 1.62
C ALA A 199 0.45 3.45 0.35
N HIS A 200 -0.87 3.48 0.18
CA HIS A 200 -1.54 2.93 -0.98
C HIS A 200 -1.33 3.75 -2.26
N ILE A 201 -1.28 5.06 -2.14
CA ILE A 201 -1.25 5.99 -3.28
C ILE A 201 0.13 6.60 -3.55
N ALA A 202 1.17 6.21 -2.80
CA ALA A 202 2.50 6.85 -2.88
C ALA A 202 3.09 6.87 -4.30
N GLY A 203 2.89 5.81 -5.08
CA GLY A 203 3.33 5.78 -6.48
C GLY A 203 2.59 6.77 -7.37
N LEU A 204 1.27 6.92 -7.16
CA LEU A 204 0.45 7.89 -7.87
C LEU A 204 0.82 9.33 -7.50
N VAL A 205 1.07 9.60 -6.22
CA VAL A 205 1.58 10.89 -5.74
C VAL A 205 2.94 11.20 -6.38
N ALA A 206 3.86 10.24 -6.40
CA ALA A 206 5.18 10.39 -7.01
C ALA A 206 5.11 10.70 -8.52
N ALA A 207 4.09 10.19 -9.21
CA ALA A 207 3.84 10.44 -10.63
C ALA A 207 3.01 11.72 -10.92
N GLY A 208 2.51 12.40 -9.88
CA GLY A 208 1.65 13.57 -10.02
C GLY A 208 0.20 13.27 -10.43
N LEU A 209 -0.26 12.03 -10.17
CA LEU A 209 -1.61 11.55 -10.50
C LEU A 209 -2.58 11.59 -9.30
N HIS A 210 -2.09 12.00 -8.14
CA HIS A 210 -2.86 12.25 -6.93
C HIS A 210 -2.25 13.48 -6.23
N PRO A 211 -3.04 14.32 -5.54
CA PRO A 211 -2.52 15.45 -4.77
C PRO A 211 -1.40 15.02 -3.81
N ASN A 212 -0.36 15.86 -3.71
CA ASN A 212 0.78 15.59 -2.85
C ASN A 212 0.48 16.05 -1.42
N PRO A 213 0.44 15.15 -0.42
CA PRO A 213 0.13 15.50 0.94
C PRO A 213 1.20 16.34 1.66
N ILE A 214 2.44 16.37 1.16
CA ILE A 214 3.55 17.07 1.81
C ILE A 214 3.34 18.59 1.90
N GLU A 215 2.46 19.13 1.08
CA GLU A 215 2.11 20.55 1.08
C GLU A 215 1.17 20.92 2.24
N TYR A 216 0.42 19.94 2.77
CA TYR A 216 -0.63 20.15 3.75
C TYR A 216 -0.35 19.50 5.10
N ALA A 217 0.34 18.37 5.10
CA ALA A 217 0.56 17.57 6.30
C ALA A 217 1.75 18.07 7.14
N ASP A 218 1.65 17.94 8.46
CA ASP A 218 2.79 18.10 9.36
C ASP A 218 3.81 16.99 9.16
N VAL A 219 3.30 15.76 8.90
CA VAL A 219 4.11 14.58 8.66
C VAL A 219 3.40 13.62 7.71
N VAL A 220 4.15 13.01 6.81
CA VAL A 220 3.67 12.02 5.85
C VAL A 220 4.40 10.71 6.07
N THR A 221 3.66 9.62 6.12
CA THR A 221 4.22 8.26 6.17
C THR A 221 3.84 7.47 4.91
N SER A 222 4.61 6.46 4.60
CA SER A 222 4.27 5.50 3.55
C SER A 222 4.97 4.17 3.76
N THR A 223 4.45 3.15 3.09
CA THR A 223 5.20 1.95 2.72
C THR A 223 5.98 2.19 1.43
N THR A 224 6.94 1.32 1.14
CA THR A 224 7.74 1.41 -0.10
C THR A 224 7.35 0.37 -1.16
N HIS A 225 6.54 -0.63 -0.81
CA HIS A 225 6.32 -1.86 -1.60
C HIS A 225 4.97 -1.98 -2.32
N LYS A 226 4.09 -0.96 -2.23
CA LYS A 226 2.78 -0.96 -2.90
C LYS A 226 2.90 -0.29 -4.28
N THR A 227 2.16 0.78 -4.52
CA THR A 227 2.25 1.54 -5.78
C THR A 227 3.63 2.14 -6.03
N LEU A 228 4.42 2.42 -4.97
CA LEU A 228 5.80 2.94 -5.11
C LEU A 228 6.79 1.88 -5.65
N ARG A 229 6.42 0.60 -5.68
CA ARG A 229 7.13 -0.49 -6.34
C ARG A 229 8.56 -0.72 -5.83
N GLY A 230 8.78 -0.57 -4.53
CA GLY A 230 10.06 -0.80 -3.87
C GLY A 230 10.05 -2.04 -2.97
N PRO A 231 11.12 -2.26 -2.18
CA PRO A 231 11.18 -3.34 -1.21
C PRO A 231 10.19 -3.10 -0.07
N ARG A 232 9.86 -4.15 0.68
CA ARG A 232 9.03 -4.03 1.88
C ARG A 232 9.74 -3.19 2.93
N GLY A 233 9.11 -2.09 3.33
CA GLY A 233 9.65 -1.13 4.28
C GLY A 233 8.72 0.06 4.48
N GLY A 234 9.14 1.01 5.33
CA GLY A 234 8.43 2.27 5.59
C GLY A 234 9.33 3.49 5.41
N ILE A 235 8.70 4.64 5.28
CA ILE A 235 9.34 5.96 5.17
C ILE A 235 8.54 7.00 5.93
N ILE A 236 9.21 8.08 6.34
CA ILE A 236 8.59 9.25 6.94
C ILE A 236 9.15 10.51 6.27
N LEU A 237 8.27 11.46 5.97
CA LEU A 237 8.58 12.73 5.31
C LEU A 237 7.98 13.89 6.11
N THR A 238 8.64 15.02 6.12
CA THR A 238 8.10 16.27 6.70
C THR A 238 8.83 17.49 6.14
N ASN A 239 8.16 18.65 6.18
CA ASN A 239 8.79 19.94 5.89
C ASN A 239 9.21 20.68 7.16
N ASN A 240 8.90 20.14 8.35
CA ASN A 240 9.18 20.73 9.65
C ASN A 240 10.43 20.09 10.28
N GLU A 241 11.44 20.92 10.59
CA GLU A 241 12.71 20.47 11.16
C GLU A 241 12.55 19.86 12.56
N GLU A 242 11.72 20.45 13.40
CA GLU A 242 11.51 19.97 14.78
C GLU A 242 10.79 18.62 14.79
N ILE A 243 9.80 18.44 13.90
CA ILE A 243 9.14 17.13 13.71
C ILE A 243 10.17 16.10 13.22
N SER A 244 11.01 16.46 12.25
CA SER A 244 12.08 15.59 11.76
C SER A 244 13.02 15.14 12.88
N LYS A 245 13.47 16.05 13.73
CA LYS A 245 14.34 15.72 14.87
C LYS A 245 13.66 14.77 15.85
N LYS A 246 12.40 15.05 16.22
CA LYS A 246 11.62 14.19 17.12
C LYS A 246 11.44 12.79 16.54
N VAL A 247 10.98 12.69 15.29
CA VAL A 247 10.74 11.41 14.61
C VAL A 247 12.05 10.62 14.45
N ASN A 248 13.15 11.26 14.05
CA ASN A 248 14.44 10.59 13.95
C ASN A 248 14.89 10.01 15.30
N LYS A 249 14.76 10.77 16.38
CA LYS A 249 15.07 10.30 17.75
C LYS A 249 14.15 9.15 18.17
N THR A 250 12.89 9.18 17.74
CA THR A 250 11.92 8.12 18.04
C THR A 250 12.19 6.86 17.25
N ILE A 251 12.52 6.97 15.97
CA ILE A 251 12.89 5.78 15.17
C ILE A 251 14.15 5.17 15.76
N PHE A 252 15.22 5.91 15.92
CA PHE A 252 16.44 5.44 16.57
C PHE A 252 16.93 6.47 17.61
N PRO A 253 17.13 6.07 18.86
CA PRO A 253 17.06 4.70 19.42
C PRO A 253 15.67 4.35 20.03
N GLY A 254 14.61 5.13 19.77
CA GLY A 254 13.35 5.03 20.52
C GLY A 254 12.58 3.72 20.32
N ILE A 255 12.38 3.27 19.07
CA ILE A 255 11.58 2.07 18.76
C ILE A 255 12.31 1.05 17.89
N GLN A 256 13.43 1.42 17.26
CA GLN A 256 14.28 0.53 16.46
C GLN A 256 15.73 0.60 16.94
N GLY A 257 16.50 -0.48 16.69
CA GLY A 257 17.96 -0.51 16.79
C GLY A 257 18.62 -0.36 15.43
N GLY A 258 19.46 -1.34 15.03
CA GLY A 258 20.13 -1.33 13.73
C GLY A 258 19.17 -1.33 12.56
N PRO A 259 19.33 -0.41 11.59
CA PRO A 259 18.50 -0.37 10.39
C PRO A 259 18.82 -1.55 9.46
N LEU A 260 17.85 -1.93 8.64
CA LEU A 260 18.00 -2.95 7.59
C LEU A 260 18.73 -2.32 6.39
N VAL A 261 20.07 -2.29 6.42
CA VAL A 261 20.86 -1.57 5.41
C VAL A 261 20.67 -2.13 4.00
N HIS A 262 20.51 -3.45 3.85
CA HIS A 262 20.16 -4.08 2.57
C HIS A 262 18.80 -3.62 2.02
N ILE A 263 17.82 -3.39 2.88
CA ILE A 263 16.52 -2.83 2.48
C ILE A 263 16.65 -1.33 2.16
N ILE A 264 17.47 -0.59 2.87
CA ILE A 264 17.75 0.83 2.54
C ILE A 264 18.42 0.92 1.18
N ALA A 265 19.38 0.03 0.86
CA ALA A 265 19.97 -0.05 -0.47
C ALA A 265 18.93 -0.32 -1.55
N ALA A 266 18.04 -1.28 -1.32
CA ALA A 266 16.94 -1.59 -2.23
C ALA A 266 15.93 -0.42 -2.36
N LYS A 267 15.64 0.33 -1.28
CA LYS A 267 14.87 1.58 -1.32
C LYS A 267 15.57 2.61 -2.22
N ALA A 268 16.90 2.77 -2.08
CA ALA A 268 17.66 3.70 -2.90
C ALA A 268 17.56 3.37 -4.40
N VAL A 269 17.60 2.08 -4.77
CA VAL A 269 17.39 1.63 -6.16
C VAL A 269 15.98 1.95 -6.62
N ALA A 270 14.96 1.55 -5.87
CA ALA A 270 13.55 1.80 -6.21
C ALA A 270 13.23 3.29 -6.35
N PHE A 271 13.79 4.14 -5.49
CA PHE A 271 13.62 5.60 -5.59
C PHE A 271 14.34 6.19 -6.81
N LYS A 272 15.43 5.57 -7.28
CA LYS A 272 16.04 5.95 -8.56
C LYS A 272 15.12 5.63 -9.73
N GLU A 273 14.48 4.45 -9.71
CA GLU A 273 13.48 4.07 -10.70
C GLU A 273 12.25 4.99 -10.65
N ALA A 274 11.75 5.34 -9.46
CA ALA A 274 10.61 6.23 -9.27
C ALA A 274 10.84 7.67 -9.79
N LEU A 275 12.08 8.10 -9.95
CA LEU A 275 12.45 9.38 -10.56
C LEU A 275 12.50 9.34 -12.10
N SER A 276 12.29 8.19 -12.72
CA SER A 276 12.36 8.04 -14.18
C SER A 276 11.04 8.40 -14.86
N PRO A 277 11.07 8.82 -16.14
CA PRO A 277 9.86 9.01 -16.94
C PRO A 277 9.06 7.71 -17.13
N GLU A 278 9.73 6.57 -17.15
CA GLU A 278 9.12 5.24 -17.29
C GLU A 278 8.22 4.92 -16.09
N PHE A 279 8.61 5.33 -14.90
CA PHE A 279 7.79 5.17 -13.70
C PHE A 279 6.49 5.97 -13.78
N LYS A 280 6.53 7.19 -14.30
CA LYS A 280 5.32 7.99 -14.54
C LYS A 280 4.38 7.30 -15.52
N LYS A 281 4.90 6.83 -16.66
CA LYS A 281 4.11 6.05 -17.64
C LYS A 281 3.50 4.79 -17.03
N TYR A 282 4.26 4.10 -16.18
CA TYR A 282 3.77 2.94 -15.44
C TYR A 282 2.58 3.30 -14.54
N GLN A 283 2.66 4.38 -13.75
CA GLN A 283 1.56 4.81 -12.90
C GLN A 283 0.33 5.29 -13.69
N GLU A 284 0.53 5.97 -14.82
CA GLU A 284 -0.55 6.34 -15.74
C GLU A 284 -1.27 5.10 -16.25
N GLN A 285 -0.53 4.05 -16.62
CA GLN A 285 -1.12 2.77 -17.03
C GLN A 285 -1.83 2.05 -15.86
N VAL A 286 -1.30 2.12 -14.64
CA VAL A 286 -1.96 1.57 -13.43
C VAL A 286 -3.34 2.18 -13.26
N ALA A 287 -3.44 3.51 -13.29
CA ALA A 287 -4.72 4.21 -13.14
C ALA A 287 -5.67 3.92 -14.31
N LYS A 288 -5.16 3.82 -15.53
CA LYS A 288 -5.96 3.49 -16.73
C LYS A 288 -6.51 2.06 -16.65
N ASN A 289 -5.69 1.10 -16.28
CA ASN A 289 -6.11 -0.29 -16.08
C ASN A 289 -7.20 -0.38 -14.98
N ALA A 290 -7.06 0.37 -13.88
CA ALA A 290 -8.07 0.37 -12.83
C ALA A 290 -9.44 0.88 -13.32
N LYS A 291 -9.46 1.94 -14.12
CA LYS A 291 -10.71 2.44 -14.73
C LYS A 291 -11.34 1.42 -15.67
N VAL A 292 -10.53 0.86 -16.56
CA VAL A 292 -11.00 -0.17 -17.52
C VAL A 292 -11.59 -1.37 -16.79
N MET A 293 -10.89 -1.88 -15.76
CA MET A 293 -11.39 -3.00 -14.97
C MET A 293 -12.72 -2.67 -14.29
N ALA A 294 -12.83 -1.50 -13.66
CA ALA A 294 -14.08 -1.07 -13.02
C ALA A 294 -15.24 -0.96 -14.02
N GLU A 295 -15.00 -0.37 -15.19
CA GLU A 295 -16.01 -0.23 -16.24
C GLU A 295 -16.49 -1.59 -16.78
N GLU A 296 -15.57 -2.54 -17.03
CA GLU A 296 -15.93 -3.88 -17.51
C GLU A 296 -16.69 -4.68 -16.46
N LEU A 297 -16.32 -4.58 -15.18
CA LEU A 297 -17.07 -5.23 -14.09
C LEU A 297 -18.48 -4.66 -13.94
N VAL A 298 -18.66 -3.35 -14.12
CA VAL A 298 -19.99 -2.70 -14.12
C VAL A 298 -20.83 -3.18 -15.32
N LYS A 299 -20.26 -3.26 -16.51
CA LYS A 299 -20.94 -3.82 -17.70
C LYS A 299 -21.40 -5.27 -17.46
N GLY A 300 -20.64 -6.03 -16.69
CA GLY A 300 -20.97 -7.39 -16.26
C GLY A 300 -21.98 -7.49 -15.12
N GLY A 301 -22.58 -6.37 -14.67
CA GLY A 301 -23.63 -6.34 -13.65
C GLY A 301 -23.15 -6.19 -12.21
N LEU A 302 -21.85 -5.98 -11.97
CA LEU A 302 -21.32 -5.71 -10.64
C LEU A 302 -21.42 -4.22 -10.29
N ARG A 303 -21.46 -3.91 -9.00
CA ARG A 303 -21.42 -2.54 -8.49
C ARG A 303 -20.01 -2.20 -7.99
N ILE A 304 -19.51 -1.05 -8.38
CA ILE A 304 -18.26 -0.51 -7.81
C ILE A 304 -18.63 0.50 -6.72
N VAL A 305 -18.09 0.31 -5.53
CA VAL A 305 -18.27 1.24 -4.40
C VAL A 305 -17.81 2.65 -4.80
N SER A 306 -18.58 3.65 -4.39
CA SER A 306 -18.41 5.07 -4.78
C SER A 306 -18.54 5.35 -6.29
N GLY A 307 -19.09 4.41 -7.07
CA GLY A 307 -19.37 4.57 -8.49
C GLY A 307 -18.13 4.50 -9.40
N GLY A 308 -16.96 4.06 -8.90
CA GLY A 308 -15.75 3.92 -9.73
C GLY A 308 -14.43 4.12 -8.98
N THR A 309 -13.37 4.43 -9.71
CA THR A 309 -12.04 4.65 -9.15
C THR A 309 -11.30 5.82 -9.81
N ASP A 310 -10.55 6.56 -8.99
CA ASP A 310 -9.63 7.62 -9.39
C ASP A 310 -8.16 7.22 -9.17
N ASN A 311 -7.90 6.03 -8.67
CA ASN A 311 -6.56 5.56 -8.32
C ASN A 311 -6.27 4.14 -8.84
N HIS A 312 -5.52 3.33 -8.12
CA HIS A 312 -5.02 2.00 -8.51
C HIS A 312 -5.91 0.84 -8.05
N LEU A 313 -6.94 1.09 -7.26
CA LEU A 313 -7.78 0.06 -6.66
C LEU A 313 -9.26 0.36 -6.83
N MET A 314 -10.08 -0.66 -6.67
CA MET A 314 -11.54 -0.57 -6.56
C MET A 314 -12.07 -1.54 -5.52
N LEU A 315 -13.21 -1.20 -4.93
CA LEU A 315 -14.01 -2.11 -4.13
C LEU A 315 -15.20 -2.56 -4.95
N VAL A 316 -15.37 -3.86 -5.07
CA VAL A 316 -16.45 -4.49 -5.84
C VAL A 316 -17.48 -5.03 -4.87
N ASP A 317 -18.72 -4.57 -4.99
CA ASP A 317 -19.88 -5.08 -4.28
C ASP A 317 -20.43 -6.30 -5.02
N LEU A 318 -20.42 -7.45 -4.36
CA LEU A 318 -20.82 -8.74 -4.91
C LEU A 318 -22.31 -9.09 -4.64
N ARG A 319 -23.03 -8.26 -3.87
CA ARG A 319 -24.44 -8.49 -3.55
C ARG A 319 -25.35 -8.64 -4.79
N PRO A 320 -25.11 -7.89 -5.89
CA PRO A 320 -25.90 -8.10 -7.12
C PRO A 320 -25.83 -9.52 -7.68
N MET A 321 -24.75 -10.26 -7.42
CA MET A 321 -24.59 -11.65 -7.84
C MET A 321 -24.94 -12.67 -6.74
N GLY A 322 -25.30 -12.23 -5.54
CA GLY A 322 -25.60 -13.10 -4.41
C GLY A 322 -24.37 -13.87 -3.86
N VAL A 323 -23.16 -13.38 -4.11
CA VAL A 323 -21.90 -14.02 -3.73
C VAL A 323 -21.27 -13.27 -2.58
N THR A 324 -20.73 -13.99 -1.57
CA THR A 324 -19.96 -13.38 -0.48
C THR A 324 -18.52 -13.15 -0.88
N GLY A 325 -17.85 -12.16 -0.24
CA GLY A 325 -16.43 -11.89 -0.48
C GLY A 325 -15.54 -13.10 -0.20
N LYS A 326 -15.84 -13.85 0.86
CA LYS A 326 -15.09 -15.08 1.21
C LYS A 326 -15.18 -16.15 0.12
N LEU A 327 -16.35 -16.35 -0.45
CA LEU A 327 -16.55 -17.34 -1.51
C LEU A 327 -15.89 -16.89 -2.81
N ALA A 328 -16.04 -15.60 -3.16
CA ALA A 328 -15.42 -15.02 -4.34
C ALA A 328 -13.87 -15.10 -4.26
N GLU A 329 -13.27 -14.72 -3.12
CA GLU A 329 -11.82 -14.84 -2.88
C GLU A 329 -11.33 -16.27 -3.14
N ALA A 330 -12.00 -17.29 -2.56
CA ALA A 330 -11.61 -18.68 -2.72
C ALA A 330 -11.74 -19.18 -4.16
N LYS A 331 -12.83 -18.84 -4.86
CA LYS A 331 -13.09 -19.31 -6.22
C LYS A 331 -12.24 -18.61 -7.28
N LEU A 332 -11.93 -17.34 -7.07
CA LEU A 332 -10.96 -16.62 -7.90
C LEU A 332 -9.54 -17.21 -7.72
N GLU A 333 -9.14 -17.57 -6.50
CA GLU A 333 -7.86 -18.22 -6.23
C GLU A 333 -7.77 -19.61 -6.91
N GLU A 334 -8.85 -20.42 -6.89
CA GLU A 334 -8.95 -21.68 -7.65
C GLU A 334 -8.69 -21.45 -9.16
N ALA A 335 -9.16 -20.32 -9.71
CA ALA A 335 -8.94 -19.91 -11.09
C ALA A 335 -7.58 -19.24 -11.34
N GLY A 336 -6.69 -19.14 -10.35
CA GLY A 336 -5.40 -18.50 -10.48
C GLY A 336 -5.45 -16.95 -10.45
N ILE A 337 -6.51 -16.37 -9.89
CA ILE A 337 -6.68 -14.92 -9.73
C ILE A 337 -6.67 -14.59 -8.24
N THR A 338 -5.60 -13.95 -7.78
CA THR A 338 -5.40 -13.61 -6.37
C THR A 338 -5.99 -12.24 -6.06
N CYS A 339 -6.92 -12.17 -5.11
CA CYS A 339 -7.48 -10.93 -4.57
C CYS A 339 -7.77 -11.09 -3.07
N ASN A 340 -8.32 -10.07 -2.42
CA ASN A 340 -8.78 -10.23 -1.04
C ASN A 340 -10.24 -9.85 -0.88
N LYS A 341 -10.98 -10.61 -0.04
CA LYS A 341 -12.27 -10.17 0.46
C LYS A 341 -12.15 -8.85 1.21
N ASN A 342 -13.14 -8.00 1.09
CA ASN A 342 -13.16 -6.68 1.71
C ASN A 342 -14.58 -6.29 2.09
N ALA A 343 -14.74 -5.72 3.29
CA ALA A 343 -16.01 -5.12 3.66
C ALA A 343 -16.32 -3.94 2.72
N ILE A 344 -17.61 -3.77 2.44
CA ILE A 344 -18.15 -2.59 1.73
C ILE A 344 -18.82 -1.65 2.73
N PRO A 345 -19.05 -0.37 2.40
CA PRO A 345 -19.83 0.52 3.26
C PRO A 345 -21.20 -0.08 3.62
N ASN A 346 -21.57 -0.04 4.91
CA ASN A 346 -22.78 -0.66 5.44
C ASN A 346 -22.91 -2.16 5.13
N ASP A 347 -21.81 -2.89 5.19
CA ASP A 347 -21.75 -4.32 4.90
C ASP A 347 -22.67 -5.10 5.86
N PRO A 348 -23.66 -5.87 5.36
CA PRO A 348 -24.52 -6.71 6.20
C PRO A 348 -23.80 -7.94 6.74
N GLU A 349 -22.68 -8.33 6.13
CA GLU A 349 -21.94 -9.54 6.48
C GLU A 349 -20.92 -9.28 7.60
N LYS A 350 -20.53 -10.36 8.28
CA LYS A 350 -19.47 -10.31 9.30
C LYS A 350 -18.10 -10.06 8.65
N PRO A 351 -17.12 -9.45 9.37
CA PRO A 351 -15.80 -9.12 8.84
C PRO A 351 -15.01 -10.28 8.21
N PHE A 352 -15.30 -11.53 8.60
CA PHE A 352 -14.65 -12.73 8.04
C PHE A 352 -15.34 -13.28 6.78
N VAL A 353 -16.51 -12.76 6.44
CA VAL A 353 -17.30 -13.15 5.27
C VAL A 353 -17.25 -12.07 4.22
N THR A 354 -17.66 -10.86 4.57
CA THR A 354 -17.76 -9.65 3.74
C THR A 354 -18.69 -9.82 2.53
N SER A 355 -19.18 -8.71 1.99
CA SER A 355 -19.99 -8.67 0.78
C SER A 355 -19.22 -8.18 -0.45
N GLY A 356 -17.92 -7.93 -0.33
CA GLY A 356 -17.11 -7.42 -1.41
C GLY A 356 -15.72 -8.02 -1.50
N ILE A 357 -15.05 -7.65 -2.59
CA ILE A 357 -13.62 -7.90 -2.82
C ILE A 357 -12.93 -6.59 -3.16
N ARG A 358 -11.64 -6.50 -2.85
CA ARG A 358 -10.77 -5.39 -3.28
C ARG A 358 -9.87 -5.89 -4.40
N LEU A 359 -9.82 -5.13 -5.49
CA LEU A 359 -8.98 -5.38 -6.65
C LEU A 359 -8.05 -4.20 -6.86
N GLY A 360 -6.82 -4.46 -7.29
CA GLY A 360 -5.84 -3.44 -7.64
C GLY A 360 -5.03 -3.83 -8.87
N THR A 361 -4.52 -2.85 -9.58
CA THR A 361 -3.86 -3.02 -10.87
C THR A 361 -2.33 -2.82 -10.90
N PRO A 362 -1.63 -2.49 -9.79
CA PRO A 362 -0.18 -2.26 -9.84
C PRO A 362 0.61 -3.49 -10.33
N ALA A 363 0.32 -4.68 -9.80
CA ALA A 363 1.03 -5.91 -10.12
C ALA A 363 0.83 -6.34 -11.57
N ILE A 364 -0.40 -6.36 -12.07
CA ILE A 364 -0.69 -6.71 -13.48
C ILE A 364 -0.06 -5.70 -14.45
N THR A 365 -0.04 -4.42 -14.09
CA THR A 365 0.60 -3.38 -14.90
C THR A 365 2.13 -3.53 -14.88
N ALA A 366 2.74 -3.88 -13.73
CA ALA A 366 4.17 -4.17 -13.64
C ALA A 366 4.55 -5.39 -14.48
N ARG A 367 3.65 -6.37 -14.62
CA ARG A 367 3.78 -7.52 -15.51
C ARG A 367 3.80 -7.12 -16.99
N GLY A 368 3.12 -6.03 -17.36
CA GLY A 368 3.04 -5.51 -18.72
C GLY A 368 1.64 -5.51 -19.30
N PHE A 369 0.60 -5.83 -18.51
CA PHE A 369 -0.79 -5.78 -18.93
C PHE A 369 -1.22 -4.33 -19.21
N LYS A 370 -1.97 -4.17 -20.27
CA LYS A 370 -2.63 -2.93 -20.67
C LYS A 370 -4.14 -3.15 -20.69
N GLU A 371 -4.86 -2.26 -21.36
CA GLU A 371 -6.32 -2.22 -21.35
C GLU A 371 -6.96 -3.52 -21.85
N GLU A 372 -6.40 -4.11 -22.92
CA GLU A 372 -6.99 -5.32 -23.52
C GLU A 372 -6.82 -6.54 -22.61
N GLU A 373 -5.63 -6.73 -22.02
CA GLU A 373 -5.41 -7.79 -21.03
C GLU A 373 -6.26 -7.55 -19.77
N THR A 374 -6.41 -6.28 -19.37
CA THR A 374 -7.23 -5.92 -18.21
C THR A 374 -8.72 -6.22 -18.44
N LYS A 375 -9.24 -6.02 -19.65
CA LYS A 375 -10.61 -6.44 -20.02
C LYS A 375 -10.75 -7.96 -19.95
N GLN A 376 -9.76 -8.71 -20.45
CA GLN A 376 -9.78 -10.17 -20.35
C GLN A 376 -9.81 -10.63 -18.89
N VAL A 377 -9.00 -10.00 -18.01
CA VAL A 377 -9.02 -10.29 -16.57
C VAL A 377 -10.39 -10.01 -15.96
N ALA A 378 -11.05 -8.90 -16.30
CA ALA A 378 -12.39 -8.58 -15.85
C ALA A 378 -13.41 -9.65 -16.31
N GLN A 379 -13.30 -10.14 -17.56
CA GLN A 379 -14.16 -11.23 -18.07
C GLN A 379 -13.91 -12.54 -17.33
N PHE A 380 -12.67 -12.87 -17.00
CA PHE A 380 -12.36 -14.05 -16.18
C PHE A 380 -13.03 -13.96 -14.80
N ILE A 381 -12.92 -12.80 -14.13
CA ILE A 381 -13.60 -12.56 -12.85
C ILE A 381 -15.11 -12.74 -12.98
N LEU A 382 -15.75 -12.13 -13.98
CA LEU A 382 -17.19 -12.25 -14.21
C LEU A 382 -17.61 -13.70 -14.52
N THR A 383 -16.80 -14.44 -15.29
CA THR A 383 -17.05 -15.85 -15.60
C THR A 383 -16.99 -16.71 -14.34
N VAL A 384 -15.98 -16.53 -13.49
CA VAL A 384 -15.87 -17.28 -12.22
C VAL A 384 -17.04 -16.95 -11.29
N LEU A 385 -17.34 -15.66 -11.09
CA LEU A 385 -18.41 -15.24 -10.19
C LEU A 385 -19.81 -15.67 -10.68
N GLY A 386 -20.04 -15.69 -11.99
CA GLY A 386 -21.29 -16.16 -12.59
C GLY A 386 -21.43 -17.70 -12.64
N ASN A 387 -20.36 -18.44 -12.32
CA ASN A 387 -20.31 -19.91 -12.35
C ASN A 387 -19.69 -20.48 -11.07
N ILE A 388 -20.04 -19.91 -9.93
CA ILE A 388 -19.36 -20.13 -8.64
C ILE A 388 -19.32 -21.61 -8.19
N ASP A 389 -20.30 -22.40 -8.58
CA ASP A 389 -20.44 -23.82 -8.25
C ASP A 389 -20.01 -24.75 -9.40
N ASN A 390 -19.52 -24.19 -10.52
CA ASN A 390 -19.13 -24.95 -11.69
C ASN A 390 -17.60 -25.09 -11.77
N SER A 391 -17.07 -26.17 -11.20
CA SER A 391 -15.62 -26.42 -11.14
C SER A 391 -14.97 -26.57 -12.52
N GLU A 392 -15.72 -27.06 -13.52
CA GLU A 392 -15.25 -27.22 -14.89
C GLU A 392 -14.99 -25.85 -15.55
N LYS A 393 -15.96 -24.92 -15.37
CA LYS A 393 -15.80 -23.53 -15.83
C LYS A 393 -14.66 -22.79 -15.13
N ILE A 394 -14.48 -23.03 -13.84
CA ILE A 394 -13.36 -22.42 -13.08
C ILE A 394 -12.02 -22.95 -13.58
N SER A 395 -11.94 -24.26 -13.91
CA SER A 395 -10.74 -24.87 -14.50
C SER A 395 -10.44 -24.32 -15.89
N GLU A 396 -11.44 -24.13 -16.76
CA GLU A 396 -11.27 -23.49 -18.07
C GLU A 396 -10.70 -22.07 -17.93
N VAL A 397 -11.20 -21.28 -16.97
CA VAL A 397 -10.67 -19.94 -16.70
C VAL A 397 -9.22 -20.01 -16.22
N LYS A 398 -8.87 -21.00 -15.39
CA LYS A 398 -7.48 -21.19 -14.92
C LYS A 398 -6.52 -21.45 -16.09
N GLU A 399 -6.93 -22.27 -17.06
CA GLU A 399 -6.12 -22.51 -18.28
C GLU A 399 -5.92 -21.22 -19.07
N GLN A 400 -6.99 -20.41 -19.24
CA GLN A 400 -6.93 -19.12 -19.92
C GLN A 400 -6.06 -18.10 -19.16
N VAL A 401 -6.09 -18.11 -17.83
CA VAL A 401 -5.20 -17.30 -16.97
C VAL A 401 -3.74 -17.67 -17.22
N THR A 402 -3.44 -18.98 -17.24
CA THR A 402 -2.08 -19.48 -17.49
C THR A 402 -1.60 -19.13 -18.91
N GLU A 403 -2.49 -19.22 -19.91
CA GLU A 403 -2.17 -18.81 -21.29
C GLU A 403 -1.88 -17.30 -21.36
N LEU A 404 -2.74 -16.46 -20.76
CA LEU A 404 -2.56 -15.01 -20.74
C LEU A 404 -1.24 -14.62 -20.05
N THR A 405 -0.99 -15.15 -18.86
CA THR A 405 0.22 -14.85 -18.09
C THR A 405 1.49 -15.34 -18.77
N GLY A 406 1.45 -16.46 -19.49
CA GLY A 406 2.56 -16.99 -20.26
C GLY A 406 3.07 -16.07 -21.38
N ARG A 407 2.22 -15.17 -21.89
CA ARG A 407 2.62 -14.14 -22.86
C ARG A 407 3.39 -12.97 -22.20
N PHE A 408 3.34 -12.85 -20.89
CA PHE A 408 3.93 -11.75 -20.11
C PHE A 408 4.77 -12.30 -18.94
N PRO A 409 5.88 -13.00 -19.21
CA PRO A 409 6.68 -13.62 -18.15
C PRO A 409 7.31 -12.57 -17.23
N LEU A 410 7.35 -12.86 -15.93
CA LEU A 410 7.94 -11.99 -14.90
C LEU A 410 9.45 -12.24 -14.73
N TYR A 411 9.84 -13.51 -14.67
CA TYR A 411 11.19 -13.92 -14.30
C TYR A 411 11.94 -14.62 -15.44
N LYS A 412 11.24 -15.27 -16.36
CA LYS A 412 11.82 -15.98 -17.51
C LYS A 412 12.06 -14.99 -18.67
N GLY A 413 13.24 -15.05 -19.26
CA GLY A 413 13.54 -14.33 -20.52
C GLY A 413 13.84 -12.82 -20.37
N LYS A 414 14.06 -12.33 -19.17
CA LYS A 414 14.49 -10.93 -18.93
C LYS A 414 15.92 -10.85 -18.44
#